data_8a0e6a2821961a29a0731bb44345beb1
#
_entry.id   8a0e6a2821961a29a0731bb44345beb1
#
_cell.length_a   1.000
_cell.length_b   1.000
_cell.length_c   1.000
_cell.angle_alpha   90.00
_cell.angle_beta   90.00
_cell.angle_gamma   90.00
#
_symmetry.space_group_name_H-M   'P 1'
#
loop_
_entity.id
_entity.type
_entity.pdbx_description
1 polymer ?
#
loop_
_entity_poly.entity_id
_entity_poly.type
_entity_poly.pdbx_seq_one_letter_code
_entity_poly.pdbx_strand_id
1 'polypeptide(L)'
;EARGEPLEITINNGAHPAFFVAATTPSSAAPIDVDELAVASYLLGEPARLCKSRTVDVEGIADAQMILEAEILPNVREPEGPFGEVSGYYATRADRWVVKVKAISLQKEPVIHMLHPGREVWNGQGLGIEANLFQTISKQVKGLKNIYMTHGGSHYHVVVQMDPPNNGMAKNAIMAAFAAFSDLQMVTVVNSDIDIYDAEDVERALVTRCDP
;
A
#
# COMPACT_ATOMS: atom_id res chain seq x y z
N GLU A 1 13.46 7.64 -19.04
CA GLU A 1 13.21 8.42 -20.27
C GLU A 1 14.35 9.36 -20.61
N ALA A 2 14.95 10.02 -19.62
CA ALA A 2 16.06 10.96 -19.88
C ALA A 2 17.24 10.36 -20.69
N ARG A 3 17.43 9.03 -20.66
CA ARG A 3 18.46 8.33 -21.43
C ARG A 3 18.00 7.90 -22.83
N GLY A 4 16.68 7.97 -23.13
CA GLY A 4 16.13 7.49 -24.41
C GLY A 4 16.20 5.97 -24.61
N GLU A 5 16.50 5.21 -23.56
CA GLU A 5 16.63 3.75 -23.58
C GLU A 5 15.45 3.09 -22.89
N PRO A 6 15.01 1.88 -23.32
CA PRO A 6 14.03 1.10 -22.60
C PRO A 6 14.51 0.77 -21.19
N LEU A 7 13.56 0.75 -20.24
CA LEU A 7 13.83 0.27 -18.88
C LEU A 7 13.43 -1.21 -18.80
N GLU A 8 14.41 -2.06 -18.60
CA GLU A 8 14.17 -3.48 -18.38
C GLU A 8 13.53 -3.72 -17.01
N ILE A 9 12.53 -4.58 -16.97
CA ILE A 9 11.78 -4.93 -15.75
C ILE A 9 11.40 -6.39 -15.72
N THR A 10 11.10 -6.90 -14.51
CA THR A 10 10.35 -8.14 -14.31
C THR A 10 9.06 -7.85 -13.56
N ILE A 11 7.94 -8.43 -14.01
CA ILE A 11 6.66 -8.41 -13.32
C ILE A 11 6.44 -9.79 -12.72
N ASN A 12 6.36 -9.87 -11.40
CA ASN A 12 6.29 -11.11 -10.66
C ASN A 12 4.88 -11.28 -10.07
N ASN A 13 4.21 -12.36 -10.46
CA ASN A 13 2.85 -12.66 -9.98
C ASN A 13 2.86 -13.97 -9.17
N GLY A 14 2.03 -14.01 -8.11
CA GLY A 14 1.90 -15.19 -7.26
C GLY A 14 3.14 -15.49 -6.40
N ALA A 15 3.92 -14.47 -6.07
CA ALA A 15 4.95 -14.56 -5.04
C ALA A 15 4.34 -14.57 -3.63
N HIS A 16 5.13 -14.90 -2.60
CA HIS A 16 4.67 -14.86 -1.22
C HIS A 16 4.09 -13.49 -0.85
N PRO A 17 3.01 -13.40 -0.05
CA PRO A 17 2.37 -12.12 0.31
C PRO A 17 3.30 -11.06 0.91
N ALA A 18 4.42 -11.46 1.52
CA ALA A 18 5.44 -10.55 2.02
C ALA A 18 5.96 -9.58 0.94
N PHE A 19 6.09 -10.04 -0.30
CA PHE A 19 6.49 -9.18 -1.43
C PHE A 19 5.44 -8.14 -1.78
N PHE A 20 4.15 -8.53 -1.70
CA PHE A 20 3.06 -7.59 -1.93
C PHE A 20 3.03 -6.50 -0.84
N VAL A 21 3.15 -6.88 0.43
CA VAL A 21 3.21 -5.92 1.55
C VAL A 21 4.43 -5.01 1.42
N ALA A 22 5.60 -5.55 1.09
CA ALA A 22 6.80 -4.77 0.90
C ALA A 22 6.65 -3.76 -0.26
N ALA A 23 6.13 -4.21 -1.42
CA ALA A 23 5.93 -3.37 -2.59
C ALA A 23 4.87 -2.27 -2.40
N THR A 24 3.94 -2.43 -1.46
CA THR A 24 2.91 -1.43 -1.12
C THR A 24 3.27 -0.58 0.09
N THR A 25 4.46 -0.77 0.65
CA THR A 25 4.94 0.05 1.77
C THR A 25 5.18 1.49 1.29
N PRO A 26 4.55 2.50 1.91
CA PRO A 26 4.71 3.87 1.48
C PRO A 26 6.14 4.38 1.70
N SER A 27 6.61 5.26 0.82
CA SER A 27 7.97 5.86 0.88
C SER A 27 8.27 6.60 2.19
N SER A 28 7.23 7.01 2.92
CA SER A 28 7.36 7.58 4.28
C SER A 28 7.76 6.52 5.32
N ALA A 29 7.46 5.25 5.09
CA ALA A 29 7.84 4.14 5.97
C ALA A 29 9.11 3.41 5.50
N ALA A 30 9.34 3.37 4.19
CA ALA A 30 10.58 2.87 3.59
C ALA A 30 11.25 4.02 2.81
N PRO A 31 12.24 4.71 3.40
CA PRO A 31 13.02 5.74 2.71
C PRO A 31 13.62 5.21 1.40
N ILE A 32 13.93 6.11 0.47
CA ILE A 32 14.39 5.78 -0.90
C ILE A 32 15.67 4.92 -0.97
N ASP A 33 16.41 4.85 0.12
CA ASP A 33 17.61 4.03 0.30
C ASP A 33 17.32 2.65 0.94
N VAL A 34 16.07 2.36 1.29
CA VAL A 34 15.66 1.06 1.79
C VAL A 34 15.15 0.21 0.63
N ASP A 35 15.79 -0.94 0.44
CA ASP A 35 15.39 -1.93 -0.57
C ASP A 35 14.13 -2.68 -0.11
N GLU A 36 13.06 -2.63 -0.89
CA GLU A 36 11.81 -3.36 -0.62
C GLU A 36 12.01 -4.88 -0.57
N LEU A 37 13.00 -5.42 -1.28
CA LEU A 37 13.37 -6.83 -1.17
C LEU A 37 13.95 -7.17 0.21
N ALA A 38 14.64 -6.21 0.86
CA ALA A 38 15.08 -6.38 2.24
C ALA A 38 13.89 -6.36 3.21
N VAL A 39 12.88 -5.50 2.97
CA VAL A 39 11.62 -5.51 3.74
C VAL A 39 10.89 -6.84 3.56
N ALA A 40 10.76 -7.33 2.33
CA ALA A 40 10.16 -8.64 2.04
C ALA A 40 10.92 -9.77 2.75
N SER A 41 12.26 -9.75 2.71
CA SER A 41 13.10 -10.74 3.40
C SER A 41 12.89 -10.74 4.91
N TYR A 42 12.75 -9.57 5.52
CA TYR A 42 12.43 -9.44 6.94
C TYR A 42 11.07 -10.06 7.28
N LEU A 43 10.05 -9.79 6.46
CA LEU A 43 8.71 -10.36 6.64
C LEU A 43 8.65 -11.86 6.38
N LEU A 44 9.49 -12.38 5.48
CA LEU A 44 9.65 -13.82 5.22
C LEU A 44 10.35 -14.56 6.37
N GLY A 45 11.21 -13.87 7.12
CA GLY A 45 12.14 -14.47 8.08
C GLY A 45 13.35 -15.14 7.42
N GLU A 46 13.54 -14.98 6.12
CA GLU A 46 14.65 -15.51 5.33
C GLU A 46 14.96 -14.60 4.12
N PRO A 47 16.16 -14.66 3.53
CA PRO A 47 16.48 -13.86 2.36
C PRO A 47 15.56 -14.15 1.18
N ALA A 48 15.07 -13.10 0.51
CA ALA A 48 14.33 -13.22 -0.73
C ALA A 48 15.20 -13.88 -1.80
N ARG A 49 14.69 -14.93 -2.44
CA ARG A 49 15.40 -15.66 -3.49
C ARG A 49 15.09 -15.04 -4.85
N LEU A 50 16.13 -14.70 -5.59
CA LEU A 50 16.04 -14.16 -6.93
C LEU A 50 16.57 -15.16 -7.97
N CYS A 51 16.08 -15.04 -9.20
CA CYS A 51 16.55 -15.83 -10.33
C CYS A 51 16.86 -14.90 -11.52
N LYS A 52 17.86 -15.29 -12.31
CA LYS A 52 18.22 -14.56 -13.53
C LYS A 52 17.14 -14.68 -14.58
N SER A 53 16.81 -13.57 -15.21
CA SER A 53 15.99 -13.54 -16.41
C SER A 53 16.74 -14.10 -17.63
N ARG A 54 16.00 -14.40 -18.69
CA ARG A 54 16.53 -14.94 -19.94
C ARG A 54 16.72 -13.89 -21.02
N THR A 55 15.88 -12.85 -20.99
CA THR A 55 15.76 -11.86 -22.07
C THR A 55 16.01 -10.43 -21.64
N VAL A 56 16.15 -10.19 -20.34
CA VAL A 56 16.47 -8.89 -19.72
C VAL A 56 17.57 -9.07 -18.67
N ASP A 57 18.33 -8.02 -18.41
CA ASP A 57 19.40 -8.02 -17.39
C ASP A 57 18.89 -7.57 -16.01
N VAL A 58 17.73 -8.09 -15.64
CA VAL A 58 17.06 -7.85 -14.35
C VAL A 58 16.64 -9.20 -13.77
N GLU A 59 16.80 -9.37 -12.47
CA GLU A 59 16.38 -10.59 -11.78
C GLU A 59 14.88 -10.58 -11.45
N GLY A 60 14.27 -11.75 -11.40
CA GLY A 60 12.90 -11.97 -10.92
C GLY A 60 12.87 -12.70 -9.59
N ILE A 61 11.70 -12.72 -8.93
CA ILE A 61 11.49 -13.47 -7.70
C ILE A 61 11.42 -14.97 -8.02
N ALA A 62 12.36 -15.76 -7.51
CA ALA A 62 12.52 -17.18 -7.90
C ALA A 62 11.30 -18.05 -7.60
N ASP A 63 10.53 -17.70 -6.56
CA ASP A 63 9.35 -18.45 -6.12
C ASP A 63 8.03 -17.92 -6.68
N ALA A 64 8.08 -16.92 -7.57
CA ALA A 64 6.88 -16.41 -8.23
C ALA A 64 6.24 -17.51 -9.12
N GLN A 65 4.93 -17.50 -9.21
CA GLN A 65 4.18 -18.44 -10.05
C GLN A 65 4.28 -18.08 -11.53
N MET A 66 4.42 -16.78 -11.81
CA MET A 66 4.63 -16.22 -13.15
C MET A 66 5.60 -15.06 -13.08
N ILE A 67 6.53 -15.02 -14.04
CA ILE A 67 7.44 -13.88 -14.26
C ILE A 67 7.27 -13.42 -15.71
N LEU A 68 6.93 -12.14 -15.88
CA LEU A 68 6.97 -11.47 -17.18
C LEU A 68 8.29 -10.70 -17.27
N GLU A 69 9.13 -11.06 -18.23
CA GLU A 69 10.33 -10.29 -18.58
C GLU A 69 9.93 -9.24 -19.62
N ALA A 70 10.18 -7.97 -19.35
CA ALA A 70 9.61 -6.89 -20.16
C ALA A 70 10.50 -5.64 -20.20
N GLU A 71 10.10 -4.72 -21.06
CA GLU A 71 10.70 -3.39 -21.22
C GLU A 71 9.63 -2.32 -21.16
N ILE A 72 9.83 -1.27 -20.37
CA ILE A 72 9.06 -0.03 -20.47
C ILE A 72 9.64 0.82 -21.57
N LEU A 73 8.85 1.09 -22.61
CA LEU A 73 9.32 1.83 -23.77
C LEU A 73 9.47 3.33 -23.47
N PRO A 74 10.59 3.97 -23.81
CA PRO A 74 10.78 5.41 -23.59
C PRO A 74 9.89 6.20 -24.57
N ASN A 75 9.28 7.28 -24.07
CA ASN A 75 8.47 8.22 -24.86
C ASN A 75 7.27 7.62 -25.62
N VAL A 76 6.91 6.37 -25.35
CA VAL A 76 5.73 5.72 -25.92
C VAL A 76 4.61 5.74 -24.86
N ARG A 77 3.43 6.17 -25.30
CA ARG A 77 2.22 6.18 -24.47
C ARG A 77 1.06 5.63 -25.28
N GLU A 78 0.21 4.88 -24.61
CA GLU A 78 -1.06 4.40 -25.18
C GLU A 78 -2.21 4.65 -24.20
N PRO A 79 -3.44 4.81 -24.72
CA PRO A 79 -4.59 5.03 -23.87
C PRO A 79 -4.89 3.80 -23.00
N GLU A 80 -4.93 3.99 -21.69
CA GLU A 80 -5.30 2.99 -20.70
C GLU A 80 -6.59 3.38 -19.99
N GLY A 81 -7.42 2.39 -19.68
CA GLY A 81 -8.67 2.59 -18.94
C GLY A 81 -9.87 2.91 -19.83
N PRO A 82 -11.01 3.21 -19.23
CA PRO A 82 -11.24 3.23 -17.78
C PRO A 82 -11.23 1.82 -17.17
N PHE A 83 -10.76 1.70 -15.93
CA PHE A 83 -10.80 0.44 -15.17
C PHE A 83 -11.10 0.72 -13.68
N GLY A 84 -11.56 -0.31 -12.94
CA GLY A 84 -11.88 -0.16 -11.53
C GLY A 84 -10.66 0.14 -10.67
N GLU A 85 -10.80 1.06 -9.74
CA GLU A 85 -9.77 1.48 -8.79
C GLU A 85 -10.11 1.03 -7.37
N VAL A 86 -9.14 1.13 -6.45
CA VAL A 86 -9.28 0.82 -5.03
C VAL A 86 -10.42 1.60 -4.36
N SER A 87 -10.74 2.78 -4.83
CA SER A 87 -11.86 3.61 -4.37
C SER A 87 -13.25 3.01 -4.65
N GLY A 88 -13.34 1.97 -5.49
CA GLY A 88 -14.58 1.41 -5.99
C GLY A 88 -15.17 2.17 -7.18
N TYR A 89 -14.47 3.18 -7.69
CA TYR A 89 -14.85 3.95 -8.87
C TYR A 89 -13.96 3.62 -10.05
N TYR A 90 -14.34 4.07 -11.25
CA TYR A 90 -13.53 3.93 -12.44
C TYR A 90 -12.48 5.03 -12.53
N ALA A 91 -11.24 4.62 -12.82
CA ALA A 91 -10.18 5.54 -13.20
C ALA A 91 -10.51 6.26 -14.52
N THR A 92 -10.06 7.48 -14.64
CA THR A 92 -10.15 8.23 -15.91
C THR A 92 -9.20 7.62 -16.93
N ARG A 93 -9.68 7.47 -18.18
CA ARG A 93 -8.82 7.08 -19.30
C ARG A 93 -7.70 8.10 -19.47
N ALA A 94 -6.46 7.63 -19.55
CA ALA A 94 -5.29 8.48 -19.73
C ALA A 94 -4.20 7.74 -20.51
N ASP A 95 -3.30 8.49 -21.12
CA ASP A 95 -2.14 7.93 -21.81
C ASP A 95 -1.11 7.46 -20.77
N ARG A 96 -0.75 6.18 -20.84
CA ARG A 96 0.14 5.49 -19.90
C ARG A 96 1.34 4.88 -20.60
N TRP A 97 2.34 4.51 -19.81
CA TRP A 97 3.54 3.83 -20.25
C TRP A 97 3.22 2.50 -20.92
N VAL A 98 3.90 2.21 -21.99
CA VAL A 98 3.75 0.92 -22.70
C VAL A 98 4.83 -0.05 -22.19
N VAL A 99 4.38 -1.22 -21.76
CA VAL A 99 5.22 -2.33 -21.35
C VAL A 99 5.23 -3.39 -22.46
N LYS A 100 6.41 -3.64 -23.03
CA LYS A 100 6.61 -4.67 -24.06
C LYS A 100 7.11 -5.95 -23.39
N VAL A 101 6.27 -6.97 -23.33
CA VAL A 101 6.64 -8.29 -22.80
C VAL A 101 7.54 -9.01 -23.78
N LYS A 102 8.69 -9.52 -23.33
CA LYS A 102 9.68 -10.28 -24.11
C LYS A 102 9.58 -11.78 -23.87
N ALA A 103 9.33 -12.18 -22.62
CA ALA A 103 9.16 -13.59 -22.26
C ALA A 103 8.20 -13.74 -21.08
N ILE A 104 7.56 -14.91 -21.00
CA ILE A 104 6.71 -15.32 -19.88
C ILE A 104 7.23 -16.65 -19.36
N SER A 105 7.62 -16.68 -18.10
CA SER A 105 8.00 -17.90 -17.38
C SER A 105 6.90 -18.27 -16.39
N LEU A 106 6.55 -19.56 -16.35
CA LEU A 106 5.49 -20.10 -15.49
C LEU A 106 6.03 -21.27 -14.68
N GLN A 107 5.55 -21.45 -13.47
CA GLN A 107 5.67 -22.72 -12.75
C GLN A 107 4.93 -23.82 -13.50
N LYS A 108 5.22 -25.09 -13.19
CA LYS A 108 4.60 -26.24 -13.87
C LYS A 108 3.08 -26.26 -13.76
N GLU A 109 2.57 -25.88 -12.59
CA GLU A 109 1.13 -25.75 -12.28
C GLU A 109 0.89 -24.41 -11.57
N PRO A 110 0.86 -23.29 -12.33
CA PRO A 110 0.90 -21.97 -11.71
C PRO A 110 -0.44 -21.60 -11.08
N VAL A 111 -0.37 -21.02 -9.90
CA VAL A 111 -1.51 -20.36 -9.24
C VAL A 111 -1.39 -18.87 -9.48
N ILE A 112 -2.22 -18.31 -10.35
CA ILE A 112 -2.18 -16.90 -10.69
C ILE A 112 -2.89 -16.09 -9.59
N HIS A 113 -2.16 -15.14 -9.00
CA HIS A 113 -2.70 -14.20 -8.05
C HIS A 113 -3.44 -13.08 -8.77
N MET A 114 -4.71 -12.92 -8.50
CA MET A 114 -5.54 -11.81 -9.01
C MET A 114 -6.09 -11.01 -7.84
N LEU A 115 -5.99 -9.70 -7.94
CA LEU A 115 -6.68 -8.77 -7.06
C LEU A 115 -7.87 -8.17 -7.81
N HIS A 116 -9.07 -8.36 -7.28
CA HIS A 116 -10.24 -7.68 -7.77
C HIS A 116 -10.13 -6.19 -7.35
N PRO A 117 -10.20 -5.22 -8.29
CA PRO A 117 -10.11 -3.81 -7.91
C PRO A 117 -11.29 -3.41 -7.02
N GLY A 118 -10.98 -2.86 -5.86
CA GLY A 118 -11.95 -2.50 -4.82
C GLY A 118 -11.47 -2.87 -3.42
N ARG A 119 -12.40 -3.34 -2.58
CA ARG A 119 -12.15 -3.57 -1.15
C ARG A 119 -11.08 -4.62 -0.85
N GLU A 120 -10.88 -5.59 -1.72
CA GLU A 120 -9.91 -6.67 -1.54
C GLU A 120 -8.46 -6.20 -1.51
N VAL A 121 -8.19 -5.08 -2.16
CA VAL A 121 -6.84 -4.50 -2.22
C VAL A 121 -6.39 -3.93 -0.88
N TRP A 122 -7.31 -3.47 -0.05
CA TRP A 122 -6.99 -2.73 1.17
C TRP A 122 -6.34 -3.54 2.26
N ASN A 123 -6.72 -4.82 2.40
CA ASN A 123 -6.18 -5.68 3.44
C ASN A 123 -4.64 -5.78 3.39
N GLY A 124 -4.07 -5.77 2.20
CA GLY A 124 -2.62 -5.79 2.02
C GLY A 124 -1.98 -4.40 2.19
N GLN A 125 -2.57 -3.38 1.58
CA GLN A 125 -2.04 -2.01 1.64
C GLN A 125 -2.23 -1.38 3.03
N GLY A 126 -3.38 -1.61 3.67
CA GLY A 126 -3.72 -1.06 4.98
C GLY A 126 -2.68 -1.37 6.04
N LEU A 127 -2.16 -2.58 6.09
CA LEU A 127 -1.18 -3.00 7.10
C LEU A 127 0.09 -2.14 7.11
N GLY A 128 0.67 -1.87 5.94
CA GLY A 128 1.86 -1.03 5.83
C GLY A 128 1.57 0.43 6.19
N ILE A 129 0.42 0.95 5.78
CA ILE A 129 -0.02 2.31 6.08
C ILE A 129 -0.31 2.48 7.58
N GLU A 130 -1.03 1.55 8.21
CA GLU A 130 -1.31 1.57 9.65
C GLU A 130 -0.04 1.56 10.47
N ALA A 131 0.91 0.71 10.14
CA ALA A 131 2.21 0.64 10.82
C ALA A 131 2.98 1.96 10.72
N ASN A 132 3.01 2.57 9.54
CA ASN A 132 3.65 3.87 9.32
C ASN A 132 2.96 5.00 10.09
N LEU A 133 1.63 5.06 10.02
CA LEU A 133 0.83 6.04 10.76
C LEU A 133 1.05 5.90 12.27
N PHE A 134 1.00 4.67 12.80
CA PHE A 134 1.25 4.40 14.21
C PHE A 134 2.64 4.89 14.64
N GLN A 135 3.67 4.54 13.87
CA GLN A 135 5.03 4.95 14.18
C GLN A 135 5.20 6.48 14.12
N THR A 136 4.60 7.13 13.12
CA THR A 136 4.74 8.58 12.94
C THR A 136 3.97 9.37 13.99
N ILE A 137 2.72 8.98 14.27
CA ILE A 137 1.88 9.65 15.27
C ILE A 137 2.43 9.44 16.68
N SER A 138 2.88 8.22 17.02
CA SER A 138 3.43 7.91 18.35
C SER A 138 4.66 8.74 18.73
N LYS A 139 5.42 9.20 17.74
CA LYS A 139 6.57 10.10 17.96
C LYS A 139 6.16 11.53 18.27
N GLN A 140 4.96 11.95 17.87
CA GLN A 140 4.48 13.33 17.98
C GLN A 140 3.48 13.53 19.12
N VAL A 141 2.69 12.49 19.43
CA VAL A 141 1.64 12.57 20.46
C VAL A 141 1.75 11.44 21.48
N LYS A 142 1.30 11.73 22.71
CA LYS A 142 1.21 10.75 23.78
C LYS A 142 -0.20 10.19 23.87
N GLY A 143 -0.32 8.94 24.33
CA GLY A 143 -1.61 8.30 24.58
C GLY A 143 -2.18 7.54 23.39
N LEU A 144 -1.47 7.47 22.25
CA LEU A 144 -1.87 6.61 21.12
C LEU A 144 -1.96 5.15 21.58
N LYS A 145 -3.05 4.48 21.22
CA LYS A 145 -3.33 3.07 21.53
C LYS A 145 -3.30 2.21 20.27
N ASN A 146 -4.07 2.61 19.26
CA ASN A 146 -4.20 1.84 18.04
C ASN A 146 -4.61 2.71 16.86
N ILE A 147 -4.50 2.17 15.66
CA ILE A 147 -4.89 2.81 14.40
C ILE A 147 -5.56 1.77 13.51
N TYR A 148 -6.59 2.19 12.80
CA TYR A 148 -7.31 1.34 11.87
C TYR A 148 -7.68 2.10 10.61
N MET A 149 -7.25 1.59 9.45
CA MET A 149 -7.71 2.04 8.14
C MET A 149 -9.04 1.40 7.81
N THR A 150 -10.10 2.18 7.79
CA THR A 150 -11.46 1.63 7.70
C THR A 150 -11.75 0.99 6.35
N HIS A 151 -12.40 -0.18 6.34
CA HIS A 151 -12.82 -0.85 5.11
C HIS A 151 -13.80 0.01 4.29
N GLY A 152 -14.69 0.75 4.97
CA GLY A 152 -15.65 1.64 4.31
C GLY A 152 -15.01 2.87 3.67
N GLY A 153 -13.91 3.34 4.25
CA GLY A 153 -13.19 4.52 3.79
C GLY A 153 -12.07 4.24 2.79
N SER A 154 -11.89 3.00 2.37
CA SER A 154 -10.71 2.59 1.59
C SER A 154 -9.44 3.02 2.35
N HIS A 155 -8.38 3.39 1.68
CA HIS A 155 -7.20 3.98 2.31
C HIS A 155 -7.31 5.50 2.55
N TYR A 156 -8.51 6.07 2.45
CA TYR A 156 -8.75 7.52 2.62
C TYR A 156 -9.24 7.89 4.02
N HIS A 157 -9.67 6.93 4.85
CA HIS A 157 -10.16 7.18 6.19
C HIS A 157 -9.43 6.32 7.22
N VAL A 158 -8.90 6.99 8.26
CA VAL A 158 -8.26 6.34 9.40
C VAL A 158 -8.98 6.68 10.70
N VAL A 159 -9.16 5.70 11.55
CA VAL A 159 -9.59 5.86 12.95
C VAL A 159 -8.38 5.70 13.85
N VAL A 160 -8.13 6.71 14.67
CA VAL A 160 -7.03 6.76 15.65
C VAL A 160 -7.61 6.59 17.04
N GLN A 161 -7.25 5.54 17.75
CA GLN A 161 -7.65 5.29 19.11
C GLN A 161 -6.60 5.83 20.07
N MET A 162 -6.97 6.73 20.97
CA MET A 162 -6.05 7.29 21.95
C MET A 162 -6.72 7.78 23.24
N ASP A 163 -5.94 7.84 24.31
CA ASP A 163 -6.30 8.54 25.53
C ASP A 163 -5.45 9.79 25.66
N PRO A 164 -5.90 10.93 25.13
CA PRO A 164 -5.09 12.12 25.09
C PRO A 164 -4.91 12.70 26.50
N PRO A 165 -3.68 13.12 26.88
CA PRO A 165 -3.45 13.74 28.19
C PRO A 165 -4.10 15.12 28.32
N ASN A 166 -4.51 15.74 27.21
CA ASN A 166 -5.24 17.00 27.15
C ASN A 166 -5.98 17.14 25.81
N ASN A 167 -6.96 18.03 25.75
CA ASN A 167 -7.85 18.21 24.59
C ASN A 167 -7.15 18.63 23.29
N GLY A 168 -5.98 19.24 23.34
CA GLY A 168 -5.23 19.64 22.15
C GLY A 168 -4.53 18.47 21.46
N MET A 169 -4.27 17.39 22.17
CA MET A 169 -3.48 16.28 21.67
C MET A 169 -4.19 15.49 20.55
N ALA A 170 -5.52 15.41 20.57
CA ALA A 170 -6.32 14.81 19.51
C ALA A 170 -6.15 15.57 18.18
N LYS A 171 -6.15 16.92 18.22
CA LYS A 171 -5.87 17.74 17.02
C LYS A 171 -4.47 17.49 16.48
N ASN A 172 -3.49 17.36 17.36
CA ASN A 172 -2.13 17.04 16.95
C ASN A 172 -2.03 15.66 16.29
N ALA A 173 -2.77 14.66 16.77
CA ALA A 173 -2.85 13.34 16.16
C ALA A 173 -3.46 13.40 14.75
N ILE A 174 -4.53 14.19 14.57
CA ILE A 174 -5.15 14.42 13.26
C ILE A 174 -4.15 15.04 12.27
N MET A 175 -3.47 16.11 12.69
CA MET A 175 -2.48 16.78 11.83
C MET A 175 -1.29 15.86 11.51
N ALA A 176 -0.82 15.08 12.48
CA ALA A 176 0.24 14.11 12.28
C ALA A 176 -0.16 13.01 11.29
N ALA A 177 -1.40 12.53 11.35
CA ALA A 177 -1.92 11.53 10.41
C ALA A 177 -1.94 12.07 8.97
N PHE A 178 -2.49 13.26 8.74
CA PHE A 178 -2.49 13.89 7.42
C PHE A 178 -1.08 14.18 6.89
N ALA A 179 -0.14 14.54 7.76
CA ALA A 179 1.25 14.76 7.37
C ALA A 179 1.98 13.45 7.04
N ALA A 180 1.59 12.33 7.67
CA ALA A 180 2.24 11.04 7.48
C ALA A 180 1.78 10.30 6.21
N PHE A 181 0.55 10.54 5.76
CA PHE A 181 0.00 9.88 4.58
C PHE A 181 -0.91 10.82 3.79
N SER A 182 -0.43 11.21 2.60
CA SER A 182 -1.03 12.27 1.77
C SER A 182 -2.41 11.94 1.20
N ASP A 183 -2.74 10.65 1.09
CA ASP A 183 -4.00 10.23 0.48
C ASP A 183 -5.18 10.26 1.47
N LEU A 184 -4.91 10.48 2.77
CA LEU A 184 -5.98 10.60 3.75
C LEU A 184 -6.90 11.78 3.42
N GLN A 185 -8.19 11.52 3.45
CA GLN A 185 -9.25 12.51 3.31
C GLN A 185 -10.03 12.71 4.62
N MET A 186 -10.00 11.69 5.49
CA MET A 186 -10.69 11.73 6.77
C MET A 186 -9.87 11.09 7.88
N VAL A 187 -9.80 11.76 9.03
CA VAL A 187 -9.17 11.25 10.25
C VAL A 187 -10.17 11.39 11.39
N THR A 188 -10.48 10.28 12.03
CA THR A 188 -11.35 10.24 13.22
C THR A 188 -10.50 9.85 14.43
N VAL A 189 -10.60 10.64 15.52
CA VAL A 189 -9.93 10.31 16.78
C VAL A 189 -10.99 9.93 17.81
N VAL A 190 -10.82 8.76 18.43
CA VAL A 190 -11.70 8.23 19.45
C VAL A 190 -10.92 7.82 20.71
N ASN A 191 -11.63 7.74 21.84
CA ASN A 191 -11.05 7.27 23.09
C ASN A 191 -10.88 5.73 23.09
N SER A 192 -10.10 5.22 24.04
CA SER A 192 -9.75 3.79 24.12
C SER A 192 -10.93 2.86 24.47
N ASP A 193 -12.06 3.41 24.92
CA ASP A 193 -13.28 2.65 25.19
C ASP A 193 -14.15 2.37 23.93
N ILE A 194 -13.75 2.89 22.78
CA ILE A 194 -14.43 2.66 21.51
C ILE A 194 -13.70 1.56 20.72
N ASP A 195 -14.46 0.58 20.24
CA ASP A 195 -13.92 -0.43 19.32
C ASP A 195 -13.76 0.16 17.92
N ILE A 196 -12.53 0.44 17.53
CA ILE A 196 -12.23 1.05 16.23
C ILE A 196 -12.46 0.11 15.04
N TYR A 197 -12.63 -1.18 15.29
CA TYR A 197 -12.95 -2.19 14.26
C TYR A 197 -14.46 -2.34 14.04
N ASP A 198 -15.27 -1.80 14.95
CA ASP A 198 -16.72 -1.71 14.84
C ASP A 198 -17.15 -0.32 14.31
N ALA A 199 -17.59 -0.28 13.07
CA ALA A 199 -18.01 0.97 12.43
C ALA A 199 -19.22 1.62 13.12
N GLU A 200 -20.14 0.83 13.69
CA GLU A 200 -21.31 1.34 14.40
C GLU A 200 -20.90 1.97 15.75
N ASP A 201 -19.92 1.40 16.44
CA ASP A 201 -19.39 1.97 17.67
C ASP A 201 -18.67 3.31 17.42
N VAL A 202 -17.87 3.37 16.33
CA VAL A 202 -17.22 4.61 15.90
C VAL A 202 -18.26 5.67 15.52
N GLU A 203 -19.27 5.32 14.72
CA GLU A 203 -20.33 6.26 14.32
C GLU A 203 -21.10 6.77 15.54
N ARG A 204 -21.48 5.88 16.47
CA ARG A 204 -22.12 6.25 17.73
C ARG A 204 -21.27 7.25 18.53
N ALA A 205 -19.95 7.00 18.62
CA ALA A 205 -19.05 7.91 19.31
C ALA A 205 -18.99 9.29 18.65
N LEU A 206 -18.91 9.34 17.32
CA LEU A 206 -18.90 10.59 16.56
C LEU A 206 -20.17 11.44 16.83
N VAL A 207 -21.34 10.80 16.83
CA VAL A 207 -22.62 11.50 17.00
C VAL A 207 -22.88 11.92 18.44
N THR A 208 -22.41 11.15 19.44
CA THR A 208 -22.74 11.36 20.84
C THR A 208 -21.69 12.07 21.67
N ARG A 209 -20.43 12.10 21.19
CA ARG A 209 -19.27 12.63 21.95
C ARG A 209 -18.51 13.75 21.23
N CYS A 210 -18.79 13.99 19.95
CA CYS A 210 -18.19 15.12 19.23
C CYS A 210 -18.99 16.38 19.56
N ASP A 211 -18.31 17.39 20.10
CA ASP A 211 -18.85 18.73 20.31
C ASP A 211 -18.32 19.59 19.13
N PRO A 212 -19.18 20.00 18.17
CA PRO A 212 -18.76 20.65 16.92
C PRO A 212 -18.23 22.07 17.11
#